data_943277fbe1fd1a9f716460234c3b5e0a
#
_entry.id   943277fbe1fd1a9f716460234c3b5e0a
#
_cell.length_a   1.000
_cell.length_b   1.000
_cell.length_c   1.000
_cell.angle_alpha   90.00
_cell.angle_beta   90.00
_cell.angle_gamma   90.00
#
_symmetry.space_group_name_H-M   'P 1'
#
loop_
_entity.id
_entity.type
_entity.pdbx_description
1 polymer ?
#
loop_
_entity_poly.entity_id
_entity_poly.type
_entity_poly.pdbx_seq_one_letter_code
_entity_poly.pdbx_strand_id
1 'polypeptide(L)'
;MKKILLTTAAVLTLATSSAYAAEDMFYVKGQVGWDKLDKIKGMKSNNNVFLGLGVGYYVMDNVRADLTFDHYVNPNHKGTVTEKGVKYPGIKLKSQADTLMVNGFVDLFDVSVAKVFAGAGVGMSMISGKVSQKDLPGTTKIKKKNNFAYALHLGASTEFAPGVNGELTYSYRDMGKFKTPKGESSLGSLKGHHVAAGVRFDI
;
A
#
# COMPACT_ATOMS: atom_id res chain seq x y z
N MET A 1 19.45 -10.31 -1.31
CA MET A 1 18.45 -11.16 -0.65
C MET A 1 18.66 -11.28 0.87
N LYS A 2 19.90 -11.37 1.39
CA LYS A 2 20.18 -11.49 2.86
C LYS A 2 19.77 -10.26 3.71
N LYS A 3 19.68 -9.05 3.13
CA LYS A 3 19.33 -7.81 3.86
C LYS A 3 17.83 -7.64 4.15
N ILE A 4 16.96 -8.29 3.38
CA ILE A 4 15.50 -8.20 3.56
C ILE A 4 15.03 -9.11 4.70
N LEU A 5 15.68 -10.25 4.89
CA LEU A 5 15.35 -11.18 5.98
C LEU A 5 15.69 -10.61 7.38
N LEU A 6 16.74 -9.78 7.49
CA LEU A 6 17.10 -9.16 8.77
C LEU A 6 16.12 -8.09 9.25
N THR A 7 15.53 -7.34 8.30
CA THR A 7 14.53 -6.31 8.64
C THR A 7 13.20 -6.91 9.08
N THR A 8 12.81 -8.06 8.53
CA THR A 8 11.56 -8.74 8.90
C THR A 8 11.67 -9.37 10.30
N ALA A 9 12.84 -9.90 10.66
CA ALA A 9 13.07 -10.46 12.00
C ALA A 9 13.10 -9.37 13.10
N ALA A 10 13.60 -8.17 12.80
CA ALA A 10 13.67 -7.06 13.76
C ALA A 10 12.29 -6.48 14.13
N VAL A 11 11.32 -6.52 13.22
CA VAL A 11 9.94 -6.06 13.50
C VAL A 11 9.20 -7.07 14.39
N LEU A 12 9.43 -8.37 14.19
CA LEU A 12 8.84 -9.41 15.04
C LEU A 12 9.40 -9.41 16.47
N THR A 13 10.70 -9.08 16.64
CA THR A 13 11.32 -9.06 17.97
C THR A 13 10.93 -7.83 18.81
N LEU A 14 10.54 -6.72 18.19
CA LEU A 14 10.01 -5.55 18.92
C LEU A 14 8.58 -5.78 19.47
N ALA A 15 7.79 -6.62 18.80
CA ALA A 15 6.44 -6.97 19.26
C ALA A 15 6.44 -7.86 20.51
N THR A 16 7.48 -8.68 20.72
CA THR A 16 7.52 -9.64 21.85
C THR A 16 8.03 -9.05 23.16
N SER A 17 8.67 -7.88 23.15
CA SER A 17 9.25 -7.29 24.36
C SER A 17 8.30 -6.36 25.15
N SER A 18 7.16 -5.98 24.59
CA SER A 18 6.18 -5.10 25.23
C SER A 18 4.91 -5.82 25.73
N ALA A 19 4.82 -7.16 25.55
CA ALA A 19 3.63 -7.97 25.82
C ALA A 19 3.29 -8.16 27.31
N TYR A 20 4.03 -7.56 28.24
CA TYR A 20 3.81 -7.77 29.67
C TYR A 20 2.97 -6.70 30.37
N ALA A 21 2.43 -5.68 29.69
CA ALA A 21 1.80 -4.54 30.36
C ALA A 21 0.34 -4.25 30.00
N ALA A 22 -0.23 -4.85 28.96
CA ALA A 22 -1.64 -4.66 28.60
C ALA A 22 -2.08 -5.86 27.75
N GLU A 23 -2.86 -6.75 28.33
CA GLU A 23 -3.51 -7.85 27.60
C GLU A 23 -4.34 -7.25 26.46
N ASP A 24 -4.10 -7.74 25.22
CA ASP A 24 -4.91 -7.50 24.03
C ASP A 24 -5.01 -6.05 23.49
N MET A 25 -4.11 -5.14 23.88
CA MET A 25 -4.16 -3.76 23.38
C MET A 25 -3.39 -3.54 22.09
N PHE A 26 -2.40 -4.39 21.77
CA PHE A 26 -1.58 -4.28 20.56
C PHE A 26 -1.88 -5.39 19.57
N TYR A 27 -1.61 -5.15 18.33
CA TYR A 27 -1.68 -6.19 17.30
C TYR A 27 -0.61 -6.02 16.23
N VAL A 28 -0.29 -7.13 15.59
CA VAL A 28 0.48 -7.15 14.34
C VAL A 28 -0.41 -7.68 13.24
N LYS A 29 -0.23 -7.17 12.02
CA LYS A 29 -0.97 -7.68 10.87
C LYS A 29 -0.09 -7.89 9.65
N GLY A 30 -0.45 -8.89 8.86
CA GLY A 30 0.07 -9.13 7.52
C GLY A 30 -1.06 -9.11 6.51
N GLN A 31 -0.84 -8.55 5.34
CA GLN A 31 -1.84 -8.48 4.29
C GLN A 31 -1.25 -8.69 2.91
N VAL A 32 -2.04 -9.27 2.04
CA VAL A 32 -1.78 -9.34 0.59
C VAL A 32 -2.98 -8.75 -0.13
N GLY A 33 -2.72 -7.96 -1.16
CA GLY A 33 -3.83 -7.34 -1.87
C GLY A 33 -3.54 -7.08 -3.34
N TRP A 34 -4.61 -6.73 -4.02
CA TRP A 34 -4.63 -6.32 -5.41
C TRP A 34 -5.02 -4.87 -5.51
N ASP A 35 -4.34 -4.19 -6.43
CA ASP A 35 -4.50 -2.78 -6.71
C ASP A 35 -4.91 -2.61 -8.18
N LYS A 36 -6.00 -1.88 -8.40
CA LYS A 36 -6.42 -1.42 -9.71
C LYS A 36 -6.29 0.10 -9.76
N LEU A 37 -5.19 0.55 -10.34
CA LEU A 37 -4.94 1.98 -10.53
C LEU A 37 -5.87 2.57 -11.60
N ASP A 38 -6.33 3.80 -11.37
CA ASP A 38 -7.07 4.56 -12.35
C ASP A 38 -6.21 4.86 -13.57
N LYS A 39 -6.86 5.00 -14.72
CA LYS A 39 -6.16 5.29 -15.98
C LYS A 39 -5.47 6.66 -15.89
N ILE A 40 -4.17 6.68 -15.95
CA ILE A 40 -3.38 7.90 -16.23
C ILE A 40 -3.47 8.16 -17.72
N LYS A 41 -3.60 9.44 -18.13
CA LYS A 41 -3.72 9.83 -19.54
C LYS A 41 -2.68 9.09 -20.41
N GLY A 42 -3.15 8.21 -21.33
CA GLY A 42 -2.32 7.49 -22.29
C GLY A 42 -1.75 6.14 -21.84
N MET A 43 -1.99 5.68 -20.60
CA MET A 43 -1.53 4.38 -20.12
C MET A 43 -2.71 3.45 -19.77
N LYS A 44 -2.53 2.16 -20.08
CA LYS A 44 -3.52 1.13 -19.67
C LYS A 44 -3.42 0.92 -18.16
N SER A 45 -4.59 0.80 -17.50
CA SER A 45 -4.68 0.36 -16.11
C SER A 45 -4.05 -1.03 -15.99
N ASN A 46 -3.13 -1.21 -15.04
CA ASN A 46 -2.57 -2.50 -14.70
C ASN A 46 -2.99 -2.88 -13.29
N ASN A 47 -3.27 -4.15 -13.10
CA ASN A 47 -3.45 -4.72 -11.79
C ASN A 47 -2.07 -4.98 -11.18
N ASN A 48 -1.86 -4.54 -9.95
CA ASN A 48 -0.65 -4.81 -9.19
C ASN A 48 -0.99 -5.63 -7.96
N VAL A 49 -0.02 -6.35 -7.45
CA VAL A 49 -0.10 -7.04 -6.16
C VAL A 49 0.75 -6.29 -5.16
N PHE A 50 0.31 -6.19 -3.92
CA PHE A 50 1.10 -5.66 -2.83
C PHE A 50 1.11 -6.60 -1.64
N LEU A 51 2.17 -6.50 -0.86
CA LEU A 51 2.34 -7.16 0.42
C LEU A 51 2.47 -6.08 1.48
N GLY A 52 1.74 -6.21 2.56
CA GLY A 52 1.72 -5.25 3.65
C GLY A 52 1.98 -5.88 5.00
N LEU A 53 2.64 -5.13 5.87
CA LEU A 53 2.82 -5.44 7.27
C LEU A 53 2.38 -4.22 8.08
N GLY A 54 1.84 -4.47 9.26
CA GLY A 54 1.40 -3.40 10.14
C GLY A 54 1.52 -3.77 11.60
N VAL A 55 1.56 -2.73 12.43
CA VAL A 55 1.44 -2.80 13.87
C VAL A 55 0.36 -1.83 14.31
N GLY A 56 -0.45 -2.20 15.26
CA GLY A 56 -1.56 -1.36 15.68
C GLY A 56 -1.85 -1.47 17.17
N TYR A 57 -2.77 -0.63 17.58
CA TYR A 57 -3.19 -0.47 18.97
C TYR A 57 -4.70 -0.23 19.01
N TYR A 58 -5.37 -0.87 19.95
CA TYR A 58 -6.76 -0.62 20.28
C TYR A 58 -6.85 0.59 21.22
N VAL A 59 -7.43 1.67 20.72
CA VAL A 59 -7.66 2.91 21.49
C VAL A 59 -8.88 2.75 22.39
N MET A 60 -9.89 2.01 21.89
CA MET A 60 -11.14 1.62 22.57
C MET A 60 -11.59 0.29 21.97
N ASP A 61 -12.57 -0.37 22.59
CA ASP A 61 -13.09 -1.66 22.14
C ASP A 61 -13.51 -1.70 20.66
N ASN A 62 -13.96 -0.57 20.14
CA ASN A 62 -14.43 -0.42 18.75
C ASN A 62 -13.56 0.53 17.93
N VAL A 63 -12.45 1.07 18.45
CA VAL A 63 -11.58 2.03 17.76
C VAL A 63 -10.15 1.54 17.82
N ARG A 64 -9.51 1.40 16.65
CA ARG A 64 -8.11 1.02 16.54
C ARG A 64 -7.35 1.94 15.60
N ALA A 65 -6.06 2.05 15.85
CA ALA A 65 -5.12 2.77 14.99
C ALA A 65 -3.95 1.85 14.62
N ASP A 66 -3.44 2.00 13.42
CA ASP A 66 -2.26 1.24 12.99
C ASP A 66 -1.29 2.04 12.12
N LEU A 67 -0.08 1.54 12.08
CA LEU A 67 0.96 1.94 11.14
C LEU A 67 1.18 0.78 10.18
N THR A 68 0.98 1.01 8.89
CA THR A 68 1.17 0.00 7.84
C THR A 68 2.25 0.40 6.87
N PHE A 69 3.02 -0.60 6.43
CA PHE A 69 3.96 -0.50 5.33
C PHE A 69 3.53 -1.48 4.24
N ASP A 70 3.19 -0.97 3.05
CA ASP A 70 2.83 -1.78 1.89
C ASP A 70 3.90 -1.65 0.81
N HIS A 71 4.35 -2.80 0.30
CA HIS A 71 5.29 -2.93 -0.79
C HIS A 71 4.58 -3.45 -2.04
N TYR A 72 4.62 -2.68 -3.13
CA TYR A 72 4.00 -3.04 -4.40
C TYR A 72 4.96 -3.85 -5.27
N VAL A 73 4.56 -5.08 -5.59
CA VAL A 73 5.37 -6.02 -6.36
C VAL A 73 5.17 -5.79 -7.85
N ASN A 74 6.25 -5.39 -8.53
CA ASN A 74 6.37 -5.31 -10.00
C ASN A 74 5.25 -4.57 -10.76
N PRO A 75 4.98 -3.31 -10.51
CA PRO A 75 4.12 -2.54 -11.39
C PRO A 75 4.85 -2.27 -12.72
N ASN A 76 4.71 -3.21 -13.66
CA ASN A 76 5.24 -3.06 -15.02
C ASN A 76 4.18 -2.35 -15.88
N HIS A 77 4.43 -1.12 -16.22
CA HIS A 77 3.61 -0.40 -17.20
C HIS A 77 4.25 -0.49 -18.59
N LYS A 78 3.53 -1.08 -19.52
CA LYS A 78 3.89 -1.01 -20.95
C LYS A 78 2.95 -0.01 -21.61
N GLY A 79 3.49 1.02 -22.23
CA GLY A 79 2.68 2.05 -22.87
C GLY A 79 3.39 2.71 -24.04
N THR A 80 2.59 3.44 -24.83
CA THR A 80 3.07 4.38 -25.82
C THR A 80 2.99 5.76 -25.21
N VAL A 81 4.10 6.42 -25.02
CA VAL A 81 4.13 7.82 -24.57
C VAL A 81 4.04 8.70 -25.81
N THR A 82 3.11 9.66 -25.81
CA THR A 82 3.02 10.68 -26.83
C THR A 82 3.52 11.99 -26.25
N GLU A 83 4.65 12.47 -26.69
CA GLU A 83 5.22 13.76 -26.29
C GLU A 83 5.29 14.67 -27.50
N LYS A 84 4.71 15.88 -27.42
CA LYS A 84 4.66 16.88 -28.50
C LYS A 84 4.17 16.33 -29.84
N GLY A 85 3.15 15.44 -29.84
CA GLY A 85 2.60 14.85 -31.06
C GLY A 85 3.35 13.64 -31.61
N VAL A 86 4.52 13.30 -31.07
CA VAL A 86 5.33 12.15 -31.50
C VAL A 86 5.01 10.96 -30.61
N LYS A 87 4.64 9.81 -31.22
CA LYS A 87 4.38 8.56 -30.53
C LYS A 87 5.68 7.77 -30.36
N TYR A 88 6.04 7.48 -29.11
CA TYR A 88 7.18 6.61 -28.77
C TYR A 88 6.64 5.23 -28.34
N PRO A 89 6.58 4.24 -29.23
CA PRO A 89 6.14 2.88 -28.85
C PRO A 89 7.26 2.13 -28.11
N GLY A 90 6.85 1.21 -27.22
CA GLY A 90 7.81 0.27 -26.61
C GLY A 90 8.54 0.78 -25.37
N ILE A 91 8.05 1.86 -24.73
CA ILE A 91 8.57 2.31 -23.44
C ILE A 91 8.11 1.35 -22.36
N LYS A 92 9.07 0.76 -21.65
CA LYS A 92 8.85 -0.04 -20.45
C LYS A 92 9.16 0.81 -19.22
N LEU A 93 8.14 1.14 -18.44
CA LEU A 93 8.28 1.80 -17.16
C LEU A 93 8.19 0.71 -16.08
N LYS A 94 9.30 0.44 -15.40
CA LYS A 94 9.32 -0.34 -14.16
C LYS A 94 9.24 0.64 -13.02
N SER A 95 8.14 0.66 -12.30
CA SER A 95 7.99 1.45 -11.08
C SER A 95 8.08 0.54 -9.85
N GLN A 96 8.63 1.03 -8.78
CA GLN A 96 8.52 0.49 -7.43
C GLN A 96 7.77 1.53 -6.61
N ALA A 97 6.78 1.08 -5.87
CA ALA A 97 6.06 1.93 -4.96
C ALA A 97 6.06 1.26 -3.57
N ASP A 98 6.30 2.06 -2.57
CA ASP A 98 6.16 1.68 -1.17
C ASP A 98 5.26 2.72 -0.52
N THR A 99 4.39 2.33 0.40
CA THR A 99 3.59 3.27 1.18
C THR A 99 3.79 3.02 2.66
N LEU A 100 3.87 4.09 3.43
CA LEU A 100 3.85 4.08 4.88
C LEU A 100 2.67 4.93 5.32
N MET A 101 1.72 4.32 6.03
CA MET A 101 0.46 4.97 6.39
C MET A 101 0.13 4.77 7.86
N VAL A 102 -0.39 5.83 8.47
CA VAL A 102 -1.09 5.78 9.76
C VAL A 102 -2.57 5.74 9.45
N ASN A 103 -3.27 4.76 9.97
CA ASN A 103 -4.69 4.54 9.75
C ASN A 103 -5.44 4.53 11.09
N GLY A 104 -6.67 4.99 11.06
CA GLY A 104 -7.65 4.83 12.13
C GLY A 104 -8.86 4.06 11.61
N PHE A 105 -9.40 3.18 12.44
CA PHE A 105 -10.56 2.35 12.11
C PHE A 105 -11.58 2.40 13.23
N VAL A 106 -12.84 2.30 12.84
CA VAL A 106 -13.98 2.17 13.76
C VAL A 106 -14.77 0.94 13.34
N ASP A 107 -15.00 0.04 14.27
CA ASP A 107 -15.91 -1.09 14.12
C ASP A 107 -17.34 -0.54 14.22
N LEU A 108 -18.16 -0.76 13.19
CA LEU A 108 -19.48 -0.12 13.04
C LEU A 108 -20.59 -0.99 13.61
N PHE A 109 -20.62 -2.25 13.21
CA PHE A 109 -21.63 -3.22 13.64
C PHE A 109 -21.17 -4.65 13.36
N ASP A 110 -21.78 -5.59 14.08
CA ASP A 110 -21.55 -7.01 13.91
C ASP A 110 -22.59 -7.62 12.96
N VAL A 111 -22.13 -8.46 12.04
CA VAL A 111 -22.98 -9.26 11.16
C VAL A 111 -22.63 -10.72 11.39
N SER A 112 -23.44 -11.40 12.21
CA SER A 112 -23.19 -12.79 12.62
C SER A 112 -21.79 -12.96 13.24
N VAL A 113 -20.86 -13.59 12.53
CA VAL A 113 -19.49 -13.87 13.00
C VAL A 113 -18.48 -12.82 12.57
N ALA A 114 -18.89 -11.80 11.81
CA ALA A 114 -18.00 -10.80 11.24
C ALA A 114 -18.31 -9.41 11.77
N LYS A 115 -17.28 -8.61 12.03
CA LYS A 115 -17.36 -7.18 12.36
C LYS A 115 -17.11 -6.36 11.12
N VAL A 116 -18.04 -5.47 10.79
CA VAL A 116 -17.85 -4.50 9.70
C VAL A 116 -17.17 -3.26 10.24
N PHE A 117 -16.15 -2.80 9.58
CA PHE A 117 -15.39 -1.62 9.97
C PHE A 117 -15.22 -0.62 8.83
N ALA A 118 -15.07 0.65 9.19
CA ALA A 118 -14.63 1.71 8.29
C ALA A 118 -13.38 2.37 8.85
N GLY A 119 -12.61 3.01 7.97
CA GLY A 119 -11.40 3.68 8.40
C GLY A 119 -10.91 4.72 7.41
N ALA A 120 -9.95 5.51 7.87
CA ALA A 120 -9.23 6.45 7.05
C ALA A 120 -7.74 6.46 7.42
N GLY A 121 -6.90 6.75 6.46
CA GLY A 121 -5.46 6.80 6.67
C GLY A 121 -4.80 7.95 5.94
N VAL A 122 -3.68 8.40 6.49
CA VAL A 122 -2.78 9.38 5.88
C VAL A 122 -1.34 8.90 5.98
N GLY A 123 -0.52 9.30 5.04
CA GLY A 123 0.86 8.83 5.04
C GLY A 123 1.68 9.34 3.86
N MET A 124 2.68 8.57 3.51
CA MET A 124 3.60 8.88 2.43
C MET A 124 3.72 7.71 1.46
N SER A 125 3.68 8.01 0.17
CA SER A 125 4.06 7.08 -0.88
C SER A 125 5.46 7.42 -1.39
N MET A 126 6.30 6.40 -1.47
CA MET A 126 7.67 6.46 -1.96
C MET A 126 7.72 5.80 -3.33
N ILE A 127 7.75 6.59 -4.38
CA ILE A 127 7.72 6.08 -5.75
C ILE A 127 9.10 6.24 -6.37
N SER A 128 9.62 5.15 -6.92
CA SER A 128 10.83 5.12 -7.72
C SER A 128 10.57 4.41 -9.04
N GLY A 129 11.32 4.74 -10.08
CA GLY A 129 11.12 4.12 -11.39
C GLY A 129 12.39 4.00 -12.21
N LYS A 130 12.35 3.07 -13.17
CA LYS A 130 13.36 2.93 -14.22
C LYS A 130 12.65 2.94 -15.56
N VAL A 131 13.05 3.86 -16.44
CA VAL A 131 12.57 3.92 -17.81
C VAL A 131 13.60 3.24 -18.70
N SER A 132 13.19 2.23 -19.45
CA SER A 132 14.00 1.63 -20.51
C SER A 132 13.26 1.70 -21.84
N GLN A 133 13.96 2.09 -22.87
CA GLN A 133 13.46 2.13 -24.24
C GLN A 133 14.10 0.98 -25.02
N LYS A 134 13.29 0.30 -25.86
CA LYS A 134 13.71 -0.93 -26.54
C LYS A 134 14.87 -0.72 -27.52
N ASP A 135 15.01 0.49 -28.07
CA ASP A 135 15.91 0.79 -29.19
C ASP A 135 17.05 1.77 -28.84
N LEU A 136 17.23 2.12 -27.54
CA LEU A 136 18.32 2.97 -27.08
C LEU A 136 19.04 2.29 -25.89
N PRO A 137 20.38 2.10 -25.98
CA PRO A 137 21.16 1.61 -24.85
C PRO A 137 21.25 2.69 -23.76
N GLY A 138 20.39 2.57 -22.75
CA GLY A 138 20.40 3.47 -21.61
C GLY A 138 19.17 3.28 -20.72
N THR A 139 19.40 3.09 -19.42
CA THR A 139 18.34 3.04 -18.42
C THR A 139 18.39 4.34 -17.62
N THR A 140 17.36 5.17 -17.73
CA THR A 140 17.24 6.39 -16.93
C THR A 140 16.55 6.05 -15.61
N LYS A 141 17.24 6.27 -14.49
CA LYS A 141 16.67 6.10 -13.13
C LYS A 141 15.87 7.36 -12.78
N ILE A 142 14.58 7.19 -12.43
CA ILE A 142 13.78 8.25 -11.82
C ILE A 142 14.13 8.28 -10.35
N LYS A 143 14.57 9.44 -9.83
CA LYS A 143 14.89 9.63 -8.41
C LYS A 143 13.66 9.32 -7.55
N LYS A 144 13.88 8.66 -6.43
CA LYS A 144 12.85 8.38 -5.39
C LYS A 144 12.19 9.69 -4.98
N LYS A 145 10.86 9.72 -5.04
CA LYS A 145 10.05 10.86 -4.62
C LYS A 145 9.04 10.45 -3.59
N ASN A 146 8.96 11.25 -2.55
CA ASN A 146 7.95 11.11 -1.51
C ASN A 146 6.75 12.00 -1.85
N ASN A 147 5.56 11.43 -1.83
CA ASN A 147 4.30 12.12 -2.01
C ASN A 147 3.43 11.90 -0.77
N PHE A 148 2.59 12.87 -0.45
CA PHE A 148 1.53 12.66 0.52
C PHE A 148 0.51 11.68 -0.05
N ALA A 149 0.04 10.76 0.78
CA ALA A 149 -0.96 9.76 0.46
C ALA A 149 -2.09 9.80 1.48
N TYR A 150 -3.30 9.49 1.04
CA TYR A 150 -4.44 9.25 1.93
C TYR A 150 -5.25 8.06 1.43
N ALA A 151 -6.00 7.44 2.34
CA ALA A 151 -6.85 6.31 2.04
C ALA A 151 -8.17 6.39 2.82
N LEU A 152 -9.21 5.81 2.22
CA LEU A 152 -10.46 5.48 2.89
C LEU A 152 -10.61 3.96 2.84
N HIS A 153 -11.03 3.37 3.93
CA HIS A 153 -11.13 1.93 4.11
C HIS A 153 -12.54 1.51 4.48
N LEU A 154 -12.97 0.39 3.94
CA LEU A 154 -14.17 -0.34 4.35
C LEU A 154 -13.84 -1.81 4.35
N GLY A 155 -14.21 -2.54 5.40
CA GLY A 155 -13.86 -3.95 5.47
C GLY A 155 -14.70 -4.73 6.46
N ALA A 156 -14.38 -6.01 6.53
CA ALA A 156 -14.93 -6.91 7.52
C ALA A 156 -13.80 -7.74 8.12
N SER A 157 -13.92 -8.04 9.39
CA SER A 157 -13.01 -8.93 10.13
C SER A 157 -13.79 -10.01 10.84
N THR A 158 -13.20 -11.18 10.99
CA THR A 158 -13.75 -12.30 11.77
C THR A 158 -12.64 -12.93 12.57
N GLU A 159 -12.93 -13.18 13.83
CA GLU A 159 -12.05 -13.95 14.71
C GLU A 159 -12.27 -15.44 14.43
N PHE A 160 -11.23 -16.16 14.06
CA PHE A 160 -11.28 -17.60 13.78
C PHE A 160 -10.49 -18.43 14.79
N ALA A 161 -9.68 -17.80 15.63
CA ALA A 161 -9.05 -18.35 16.81
C ALA A 161 -8.83 -17.22 17.82
N PRO A 162 -8.71 -17.50 19.13
CA PRO A 162 -8.46 -16.49 20.15
C PRO A 162 -7.29 -15.58 19.78
N GLY A 163 -7.55 -14.27 19.65
CA GLY A 163 -6.57 -13.27 19.25
C GLY A 163 -6.15 -13.33 17.78
N VAL A 164 -6.78 -14.16 16.92
CA VAL A 164 -6.42 -14.27 15.48
C VAL A 164 -7.59 -13.91 14.61
N ASN A 165 -7.48 -12.78 13.94
CA ASN A 165 -8.52 -12.19 13.12
C ASN A 165 -8.16 -12.24 11.63
N GLY A 166 -9.06 -12.74 10.80
CA GLY A 166 -9.01 -12.57 9.35
C GLY A 166 -9.67 -11.27 8.95
N GLU A 167 -9.07 -10.53 8.02
CA GLU A 167 -9.61 -9.26 7.53
C GLU A 167 -9.72 -9.26 6.00
N LEU A 168 -10.83 -8.72 5.51
CA LEU A 168 -11.00 -8.36 4.10
C LEU A 168 -11.27 -6.86 4.01
N THR A 169 -10.39 -6.13 3.33
CA THR A 169 -10.45 -4.67 3.28
C THR A 169 -10.50 -4.19 1.83
N TYR A 170 -11.47 -3.37 1.53
CA TYR A 170 -11.49 -2.52 0.35
C TYR A 170 -10.98 -1.13 0.73
N SER A 171 -10.12 -0.54 -0.10
CA SER A 171 -9.61 0.81 0.13
C SER A 171 -9.61 1.60 -1.17
N TYR A 172 -9.98 2.87 -1.07
CA TYR A 172 -9.69 3.87 -2.08
C TYR A 172 -8.48 4.67 -1.62
N ARG A 173 -7.41 4.69 -2.43
CA ARG A 173 -6.14 5.37 -2.07
C ARG A 173 -5.78 6.41 -3.13
N ASP A 174 -5.31 7.58 -2.68
CA ASP A 174 -4.62 8.57 -3.50
C ASP A 174 -3.15 8.63 -3.04
N MET A 175 -2.25 8.22 -3.89
CA MET A 175 -0.80 8.19 -3.62
C MET A 175 -0.07 9.44 -4.12
N GLY A 176 -0.84 10.48 -4.48
CA GLY A 176 -0.30 11.77 -4.91
C GLY A 176 0.05 11.85 -6.39
N LYS A 177 0.64 12.98 -6.77
CA LYS A 177 0.87 13.35 -8.17
C LYS A 177 2.28 12.97 -8.64
N PHE A 178 2.38 12.38 -9.82
CA PHE A 178 3.64 12.29 -10.54
C PHE A 178 4.00 13.66 -11.14
N LYS A 179 5.17 14.18 -10.79
CA LYS A 179 5.75 15.33 -11.47
C LYS A 179 6.84 14.84 -12.44
N THR A 180 6.85 15.36 -13.66
CA THR A 180 7.95 15.12 -14.60
C THR A 180 9.27 15.71 -14.08
N PRO A 181 10.44 15.19 -14.50
CA PRO A 181 11.74 15.69 -14.07
C PRO A 181 11.97 17.18 -14.30
N LYS A 182 11.25 17.79 -15.24
CA LYS A 182 11.33 19.22 -15.59
C LYS A 182 10.28 20.10 -14.88
N GLY A 183 9.48 19.56 -13.97
CA GLY A 183 8.60 20.38 -13.10
C GLY A 183 7.35 20.98 -13.75
N GLU A 184 7.18 20.90 -15.07
CA GLU A 184 6.16 21.68 -15.80
C GLU A 184 4.83 20.97 -16.07
N SER A 185 4.72 19.66 -15.86
CA SER A 185 3.46 18.94 -16.11
C SER A 185 3.23 17.84 -15.09
N SER A 186 2.10 17.88 -14.38
CA SER A 186 1.63 16.75 -13.60
C SER A 186 1.01 15.71 -14.53
N LEU A 187 1.57 14.51 -14.59
CA LEU A 187 1.04 13.37 -15.34
C LEU A 187 -0.28 12.82 -14.80
N GLY A 188 -0.77 13.36 -13.70
CA GLY A 188 -1.98 12.93 -13.02
C GLY A 188 -1.72 12.45 -11.59
N SER A 189 -2.78 12.28 -10.80
CA SER A 189 -2.73 11.67 -9.47
C SER A 189 -2.80 10.15 -9.61
N LEU A 190 -2.00 9.43 -8.84
CA LEU A 190 -2.05 7.97 -8.76
C LEU A 190 -3.13 7.59 -7.75
N LYS A 191 -4.33 7.38 -8.26
CA LYS A 191 -5.48 6.93 -7.48
C LYS A 191 -5.81 5.50 -7.84
N GLY A 192 -6.37 4.77 -6.90
CA GLY A 192 -6.73 3.38 -7.19
C GLY A 192 -7.63 2.76 -6.13
N HIS A 193 -8.20 1.65 -6.55
CA HIS A 193 -9.02 0.77 -5.74
C HIS A 193 -8.17 -0.42 -5.31
N HIS A 194 -8.14 -0.68 -4.01
CA HIS A 194 -7.35 -1.75 -3.41
C HIS A 194 -8.28 -2.73 -2.72
N VAL A 195 -8.02 -4.01 -2.89
CA VAL A 195 -8.66 -5.08 -2.13
C VAL A 195 -7.56 -5.90 -1.49
N ALA A 196 -7.62 -6.06 -0.19
CA ALA A 196 -6.64 -6.81 0.59
C ALA A 196 -7.31 -7.86 1.47
N ALA A 197 -6.68 -9.02 1.56
CA ALA A 197 -6.94 -10.01 2.59
C ALA A 197 -5.76 -10.02 3.55
N GLY A 198 -6.03 -10.06 4.85
CA GLY A 198 -5.02 -10.00 5.88
C GLY A 198 -5.35 -10.88 7.08
N VAL A 199 -4.34 -11.09 7.90
CA VAL A 199 -4.46 -11.71 9.21
C VAL A 199 -3.87 -10.75 10.24
N ARG A 200 -4.60 -10.56 11.33
CA ARG A 200 -4.23 -9.76 12.48
C ARG A 200 -4.09 -10.67 13.69
N PHE A 201 -3.02 -10.50 14.44
CA PHE A 201 -2.72 -11.18 15.68
C PHE A 201 -2.74 -10.16 16.81
N ASP A 202 -3.68 -10.30 17.72
CA ASP A 202 -3.79 -9.48 18.92
C ASP A 202 -2.78 -10.03 19.97
N ILE A 203 -2.00 -9.13 20.63
CA ILE A 203 -0.87 -9.46 21.52
C ILE A 203 -0.87 -8.58 22.77
#